data_cf374ae1852cb3704a0dfab930b94c67
#
_entry.id   cf374ae1852cb3704a0dfab930b94c67
#
_cell.length_a   1.000
_cell.length_b   1.000
_cell.length_c   1.000
_cell.angle_alpha   90.00
_cell.angle_beta   90.00
_cell.angle_gamma   90.00
#
_symmetry.space_group_name_H-M   'P 1'
#
loop_
_entity.id
_entity.type
_entity.pdbx_description
1 polymer ?
#
loop_
_entity_poly.entity_id
_entity_poly.type
_entity_poly.pdbx_seq_one_letter_code
_entity_poly.pdbx_strand_id
1 'polypeptide(L)'
;LYGEFEFCDILDTLELDRLFKKHKPDAVIHFSAFSLVGESVTDPYKYYHNNVSGTLSLLKSMIDNNCNKFIFSSSAAIFGNPEYIPIDEDHPKSPINPYGKSKMMVEEILKDFDTAYGLKYVSFRYFNAAGHDPEGELKERHDPETHLLPIIMQAANGQRDSVSIFGDDYDTKDGSCVRDYIHVNDLADAHLRGLDYLSNNTSQSSEFNLGNGKGFSVKEVIQKVKDMTSKDFKVLVEGRRGGDPSTLVASDIKARKVLKLKANFSEIEKIIQTLN
;
A
#
# COMPACT_ATOMS: atom_id res chain seq x y z
N LEU A 1 -4.18 -19.45 10.50
CA LEU A 1 -3.07 -19.19 9.57
C LEU A 1 -2.84 -20.44 8.73
N TYR A 2 -2.81 -20.26 7.42
CA TYR A 2 -2.42 -21.31 6.50
C TYR A 2 -0.90 -21.18 6.25
N GLY A 3 -0.15 -22.26 6.50
CA GLY A 3 1.31 -22.29 6.35
C GLY A 3 2.08 -22.28 7.66
N GLU A 4 3.40 -22.45 7.56
CA GLU A 4 4.30 -22.41 8.69
C GLU A 4 4.62 -20.96 9.07
N PHE A 5 4.59 -20.65 10.36
CA PHE A 5 4.99 -19.35 10.89
C PHE A 5 6.39 -19.43 11.45
N GLU A 6 7.26 -18.51 11.02
CA GLU A 6 8.60 -18.34 11.53
C GLU A 6 8.80 -16.90 12.02
N PHE A 7 9.38 -16.75 13.19
CA PHE A 7 9.71 -15.43 13.72
C PHE A 7 11.12 -15.05 13.27
N CYS A 8 11.23 -13.95 12.49
CA CYS A 8 12.50 -13.45 12.02
C CYS A 8 12.43 -11.93 11.81
N ASP A 9 13.45 -11.20 12.25
CA ASP A 9 13.66 -9.83 11.87
C ASP A 9 14.33 -9.79 10.48
N ILE A 10 13.84 -8.96 9.56
CA ILE A 10 14.44 -8.81 8.22
C ILE A 10 15.86 -8.22 8.24
N LEU A 11 16.30 -7.70 9.38
CA LEU A 11 17.65 -7.23 9.62
C LEU A 11 18.59 -8.36 10.09
N ASP A 12 18.05 -9.49 10.53
CA ASP A 12 18.84 -10.67 10.96
C ASP A 12 19.19 -11.54 9.75
N THR A 13 20.34 -11.23 9.14
CA THR A 13 20.82 -11.93 7.93
C THR A 13 21.11 -13.41 8.17
N LEU A 14 21.52 -13.80 9.38
CA LEU A 14 21.83 -15.21 9.71
C LEU A 14 20.54 -16.02 9.79
N GLU A 15 19.53 -15.46 10.43
CA GLU A 15 18.23 -16.11 10.54
C GLU A 15 17.50 -16.16 9.19
N LEU A 16 17.56 -15.09 8.39
CA LEU A 16 17.04 -15.11 7.01
C LEU A 16 17.69 -16.24 6.20
N ASP A 17 19.01 -16.36 6.21
CA ASP A 17 19.72 -17.41 5.47
C ASP A 17 19.32 -18.82 5.96
N ARG A 18 19.15 -19.02 7.28
CA ARG A 18 18.64 -20.26 7.86
C ARG A 18 17.24 -20.61 7.32
N LEU A 19 16.33 -19.62 7.28
CA LEU A 19 14.96 -19.80 6.78
C LEU A 19 14.93 -20.14 5.29
N PHE A 20 15.71 -19.44 4.46
CA PHE A 20 15.81 -19.75 3.03
C PHE A 20 16.35 -21.15 2.78
N LYS A 21 17.36 -21.61 3.53
CA LYS A 21 17.88 -22.99 3.43
C LYS A 21 16.86 -24.03 3.87
N LYS A 22 16.08 -23.73 4.91
CA LYS A 22 15.03 -24.62 5.45
C LYS A 22 13.86 -24.77 4.48
N HIS A 23 13.28 -23.66 4.03
CA HIS A 23 12.01 -23.63 3.31
C HIS A 23 12.17 -23.61 1.78
N LYS A 24 13.30 -23.13 1.26
CA LYS A 24 13.60 -23.04 -0.18
C LYS A 24 12.45 -22.39 -0.97
N PRO A 25 12.02 -21.17 -0.63
CA PRO A 25 10.87 -20.56 -1.28
C PRO A 25 11.16 -20.27 -2.77
N ASP A 26 10.15 -20.43 -3.63
CA ASP A 26 10.22 -20.09 -5.05
C ASP A 26 10.10 -18.59 -5.31
N ALA A 27 9.48 -17.86 -4.40
CA ALA A 27 9.27 -16.42 -4.47
C ALA A 27 9.09 -15.82 -3.08
N VAL A 28 9.30 -14.51 -2.97
CA VAL A 28 9.03 -13.73 -1.76
C VAL A 28 8.02 -12.63 -2.06
N ILE A 29 7.01 -12.50 -1.20
CA ILE A 29 6.12 -11.34 -1.15
C ILE A 29 6.49 -10.54 0.10
N HIS A 30 6.94 -9.31 -0.10
CA HIS A 30 7.51 -8.48 0.96
C HIS A 30 6.55 -7.39 1.42
N PHE A 31 5.93 -7.61 2.59
CA PHE A 31 5.06 -6.63 3.26
C PHE A 31 5.72 -5.94 4.47
N SER A 32 6.88 -6.44 4.93
CA SER A 32 7.53 -5.96 6.15
C SER A 32 8.09 -4.55 5.99
N ALA A 33 7.36 -3.55 6.44
CA ALA A 33 7.79 -2.15 6.41
C ALA A 33 7.06 -1.32 7.47
N PHE A 34 7.70 -0.26 7.96
CA PHE A 34 7.00 0.83 8.62
C PHE A 34 6.31 1.69 7.56
N SER A 35 5.05 2.11 7.79
CA SER A 35 4.19 2.74 6.79
C SER A 35 3.55 4.06 7.21
N LEU A 36 3.79 4.54 8.44
CA LEU A 36 3.19 5.76 8.96
C LEU A 36 3.94 7.00 8.44
N VAL A 37 3.31 7.73 7.50
CA VAL A 37 3.89 8.93 6.86
C VAL A 37 4.33 9.96 7.91
N GLY A 38 3.46 10.30 8.87
CA GLY A 38 3.78 11.29 9.91
C GLY A 38 4.96 10.87 10.79
N GLU A 39 5.02 9.62 11.22
CA GLU A 39 6.14 9.08 12.00
C GLU A 39 7.44 9.13 11.20
N SER A 40 7.39 8.85 9.90
CA SER A 40 8.59 8.88 9.06
C SER A 40 9.28 10.25 9.04
N VAL A 41 8.53 11.34 9.22
CA VAL A 41 9.08 12.71 9.27
C VAL A 41 9.80 12.97 10.59
N THR A 42 9.30 12.40 11.69
CA THR A 42 9.87 12.60 13.04
C THR A 42 10.97 11.59 13.37
N ASP A 43 10.94 10.39 12.80
CA ASP A 43 11.96 9.34 12.97
C ASP A 43 12.35 8.71 11.62
N PRO A 44 13.06 9.45 10.75
CA PRO A 44 13.47 8.93 9.43
C PRO A 44 14.47 7.78 9.52
N TYR A 45 15.28 7.70 10.58
CA TYR A 45 16.26 6.62 10.78
C TYR A 45 15.56 5.26 10.83
N LYS A 46 14.49 5.13 11.63
CA LYS A 46 13.68 3.92 11.75
C LYS A 46 13.20 3.43 10.36
N TYR A 47 12.73 4.34 9.51
CA TYR A 47 12.22 4.03 8.18
C TYR A 47 13.32 3.59 7.22
N TYR A 48 14.43 4.29 7.14
CA TYR A 48 15.52 3.87 6.25
C TYR A 48 16.18 2.58 6.73
N HIS A 49 16.41 2.44 8.03
CA HIS A 49 17.03 1.24 8.59
C HIS A 49 16.17 -0.01 8.33
N ASN A 50 14.89 0.03 8.66
CA ASN A 50 14.01 -1.12 8.44
C ASN A 50 13.66 -1.30 6.95
N ASN A 51 13.12 -0.27 6.29
CA ASN A 51 12.54 -0.43 4.96
C ASN A 51 13.59 -0.58 3.86
N VAL A 52 14.76 0.04 4.01
CA VAL A 52 15.84 -0.05 3.00
C VAL A 52 16.87 -1.10 3.40
N SER A 53 17.51 -0.96 4.58
CA SER A 53 18.56 -1.92 4.99
C SER A 53 17.99 -3.31 5.21
N GLY A 54 16.80 -3.44 5.84
CA GLY A 54 16.14 -4.73 6.01
C GLY A 54 15.78 -5.39 4.67
N THR A 55 15.27 -4.60 3.70
CA THR A 55 15.01 -5.14 2.35
C THR A 55 16.31 -5.57 1.66
N LEU A 56 17.42 -4.82 1.79
CA LEU A 56 18.72 -5.24 1.25
C LEU A 56 19.18 -6.57 1.85
N SER A 57 19.02 -6.76 3.18
CA SER A 57 19.33 -8.02 3.85
C SER A 57 18.52 -9.18 3.29
N LEU A 58 17.22 -8.96 3.09
CA LEU A 58 16.32 -9.94 2.49
C LEU A 58 16.72 -10.29 1.04
N LEU A 59 16.96 -9.28 0.20
CA LEU A 59 17.37 -9.48 -1.19
C LEU A 59 18.72 -10.21 -1.30
N LYS A 60 19.66 -9.91 -0.40
CA LYS A 60 20.96 -10.63 -0.36
C LYS A 60 20.74 -12.11 -0.03
N SER A 61 19.93 -12.42 0.98
CA SER A 61 19.61 -13.80 1.34
C SER A 61 18.86 -14.53 0.22
N MET A 62 17.99 -13.86 -0.54
CA MET A 62 17.34 -14.41 -1.71
C MET A 62 18.35 -14.83 -2.79
N ILE A 63 19.28 -13.93 -3.14
CA ILE A 63 20.32 -14.22 -4.16
C ILE A 63 21.20 -15.38 -3.73
N ASP A 64 21.67 -15.38 -2.47
CA ASP A 64 22.55 -16.44 -1.94
C ASP A 64 21.88 -17.82 -1.94
N ASN A 65 20.56 -17.87 -1.91
CA ASN A 65 19.76 -19.10 -1.88
C ASN A 65 18.99 -19.36 -3.20
N ASN A 66 19.34 -18.69 -4.29
CA ASN A 66 18.73 -18.87 -5.62
C ASN A 66 17.22 -18.62 -5.70
N CYS A 67 16.66 -17.81 -4.80
CA CYS A 67 15.29 -17.32 -4.87
C CYS A 67 15.28 -16.01 -5.67
N ASN A 68 14.78 -16.03 -6.90
CA ASN A 68 14.92 -14.92 -7.85
C ASN A 68 13.62 -14.23 -8.25
N LYS A 69 12.51 -14.45 -7.50
CA LYS A 69 11.22 -13.81 -7.75
C LYS A 69 10.79 -13.01 -6.53
N PHE A 70 10.53 -11.73 -6.72
CA PHE A 70 10.22 -10.80 -5.64
C PHE A 70 8.99 -9.95 -5.94
N ILE A 71 8.02 -9.94 -5.04
CA ILE A 71 6.91 -8.99 -5.08
C ILE A 71 7.08 -7.97 -3.97
N PHE A 72 7.12 -6.71 -4.36
CA PHE A 72 7.35 -5.60 -3.46
C PHE A 72 6.09 -4.77 -3.22
N SER A 73 5.74 -4.62 -1.95
CA SER A 73 4.73 -3.66 -1.49
C SER A 73 5.29 -2.25 -1.54
N SER A 74 5.17 -1.59 -2.70
CA SER A 74 5.49 -0.18 -2.88
C SER A 74 4.30 0.71 -2.52
N SER A 75 4.32 1.98 -2.87
CA SER A 75 3.31 2.95 -2.43
C SER A 75 3.17 4.11 -3.40
N ALA A 76 1.96 4.67 -3.51
CA ALA A 76 1.72 5.95 -4.18
C ALA A 76 2.47 7.13 -3.55
N ALA A 77 2.97 6.99 -2.31
CA ALA A 77 3.78 8.02 -1.65
C ALA A 77 5.09 8.35 -2.37
N ILE A 78 5.54 7.51 -3.31
CA ILE A 78 6.72 7.77 -4.16
C ILE A 78 6.50 8.94 -5.13
N PHE A 79 5.25 9.23 -5.49
CA PHE A 79 4.93 10.29 -6.46
C PHE A 79 4.95 11.69 -5.83
N GLY A 80 4.72 11.81 -4.52
CA GLY A 80 4.63 13.10 -3.82
C GLY A 80 3.42 13.91 -4.30
N ASN A 81 3.64 15.18 -4.66
CA ASN A 81 2.60 16.00 -5.27
C ASN A 81 2.52 15.70 -6.77
N PRO A 82 1.40 15.16 -7.27
CA PRO A 82 1.32 14.74 -8.66
C PRO A 82 1.37 15.92 -9.63
N GLU A 83 2.05 15.72 -10.77
CA GLU A 83 2.07 16.69 -11.87
C GLU A 83 0.82 16.54 -12.76
N TYR A 84 0.24 15.36 -12.83
CA TYR A 84 -1.00 15.07 -13.55
C TYR A 84 -1.78 13.91 -12.90
N ILE A 85 -3.08 13.84 -13.20
CA ILE A 85 -4.03 12.83 -12.71
C ILE A 85 -4.88 12.36 -13.89
N PRO A 86 -5.16 11.04 -13.99
CA PRO A 86 -4.73 9.96 -13.10
C PRO A 86 -3.23 9.65 -13.21
N ILE A 87 -2.62 9.20 -12.10
CA ILE A 87 -1.20 8.88 -11.97
C ILE A 87 -0.96 7.52 -12.63
N ASP A 88 -0.20 7.46 -13.71
CA ASP A 88 0.27 6.23 -14.33
C ASP A 88 1.66 5.81 -13.82
N GLU A 89 2.20 4.70 -14.34
CA GLU A 89 3.48 4.17 -13.91
C GLU A 89 4.68 4.99 -14.39
N ASP A 90 4.49 5.80 -15.44
CA ASP A 90 5.52 6.68 -16.04
C ASP A 90 5.57 8.05 -15.33
N HIS A 91 4.63 8.32 -14.42
CA HIS A 91 4.59 9.58 -13.68
C HIS A 91 5.90 9.82 -12.91
N PRO A 92 6.45 11.07 -12.92
CA PRO A 92 7.64 11.43 -12.16
C PRO A 92 7.53 11.06 -10.67
N LYS A 93 8.62 10.51 -10.12
CA LYS A 93 8.71 10.17 -8.70
C LYS A 93 9.41 11.29 -7.95
N SER A 94 8.69 11.93 -7.03
CA SER A 94 9.20 13.04 -6.20
C SER A 94 8.65 12.96 -4.78
N PRO A 95 9.04 11.93 -3.99
CA PRO A 95 8.48 11.70 -2.67
C PRO A 95 8.79 12.86 -1.70
N ILE A 96 7.78 13.31 -0.96
CA ILE A 96 7.85 14.46 -0.06
C ILE A 96 8.03 14.06 1.41
N ASN A 97 8.16 12.78 1.72
CA ASN A 97 8.39 12.27 3.07
C ASN A 97 9.34 11.06 3.05
N PRO A 98 9.99 10.73 4.20
CA PRO A 98 10.95 9.63 4.28
C PRO A 98 10.36 8.25 3.98
N TYR A 99 9.08 7.99 4.30
CA TYR A 99 8.40 6.75 3.93
C TYR A 99 8.38 6.57 2.39
N GLY A 100 7.87 7.56 1.66
CA GLY A 100 7.86 7.52 0.19
C GLY A 100 9.27 7.41 -0.40
N LYS A 101 10.25 8.14 0.17
CA LYS A 101 11.66 8.02 -0.23
C LYS A 101 12.20 6.62 -0.02
N SER A 102 11.91 5.97 1.11
CA SER A 102 12.37 4.59 1.37
C SER A 102 11.79 3.59 0.37
N LYS A 103 10.52 3.74 -0.01
CA LYS A 103 9.88 2.90 -1.03
C LYS A 103 10.49 3.12 -2.42
N MET A 104 10.72 4.39 -2.81
CA MET A 104 11.39 4.72 -4.07
C MET A 104 12.82 4.18 -4.13
N MET A 105 13.60 4.28 -3.05
CA MET A 105 14.95 3.72 -2.98
C MET A 105 14.94 2.22 -3.22
N VAL A 106 13.99 1.49 -2.64
CA VAL A 106 13.88 0.04 -2.87
C VAL A 106 13.52 -0.27 -4.32
N GLU A 107 12.63 0.50 -4.97
CA GLU A 107 12.36 0.30 -6.41
C GLU A 107 13.61 0.48 -7.27
N GLU A 108 14.49 1.44 -6.96
CA GLU A 108 15.74 1.62 -7.70
C GLU A 108 16.73 0.46 -7.42
N ILE A 109 16.85 0.03 -6.16
CA ILE A 109 17.65 -1.14 -5.78
C ILE A 109 17.18 -2.40 -6.53
N LEU A 110 15.88 -2.60 -6.69
CA LEU A 110 15.34 -3.75 -7.41
C LEU A 110 15.74 -3.75 -8.89
N LYS A 111 15.83 -2.60 -9.55
CA LYS A 111 16.33 -2.49 -10.94
C LYS A 111 17.79 -2.90 -11.05
N ASP A 112 18.60 -2.48 -10.08
CA ASP A 112 20.01 -2.86 -10.03
C ASP A 112 20.16 -4.37 -9.79
N PHE A 113 19.35 -4.95 -8.90
CA PHE A 113 19.35 -6.39 -8.61
C PHE A 113 18.83 -7.23 -9.79
N ASP A 114 17.86 -6.74 -10.54
CA ASP A 114 17.42 -7.38 -11.79
C ASP A 114 18.59 -7.42 -12.81
N THR A 115 19.24 -6.29 -12.98
CA THR A 115 20.37 -6.16 -13.94
C THR A 115 21.57 -7.01 -13.54
N ALA A 116 21.96 -6.97 -12.27
CA ALA A 116 23.19 -7.60 -11.79
C ALA A 116 23.04 -9.10 -11.50
N TYR A 117 21.90 -9.53 -11.00
CA TYR A 117 21.68 -10.87 -10.47
C TYR A 117 20.52 -11.61 -11.15
N GLY A 118 19.79 -10.97 -12.04
CA GLY A 118 18.61 -11.57 -12.69
C GLY A 118 17.42 -11.77 -11.77
N LEU A 119 17.38 -11.07 -10.63
CA LEU A 119 16.23 -11.09 -9.72
C LEU A 119 15.04 -10.40 -10.39
N LYS A 120 13.97 -11.15 -10.66
CA LYS A 120 12.76 -10.59 -11.27
C LYS A 120 11.80 -10.11 -10.21
N TYR A 121 11.21 -8.91 -10.44
CA TYR A 121 10.33 -8.30 -9.45
C TYR A 121 9.05 -7.75 -10.05
N VAL A 122 8.04 -7.65 -9.20
CA VAL A 122 6.86 -6.83 -9.40
C VAL A 122 6.75 -5.87 -8.22
N SER A 123 6.75 -4.56 -8.51
CA SER A 123 6.47 -3.54 -7.50
C SER A 123 5.02 -3.09 -7.62
N PHE A 124 4.23 -3.31 -6.58
CA PHE A 124 2.87 -2.83 -6.49
C PHE A 124 2.81 -1.51 -5.72
N ARG A 125 2.45 -0.43 -6.40
CA ARG A 125 2.29 0.91 -5.83
C ARG A 125 0.86 1.07 -5.36
N TYR A 126 0.62 0.74 -4.08
CA TYR A 126 -0.71 0.86 -3.50
C TYR A 126 -1.11 2.32 -3.33
N PHE A 127 -2.35 2.60 -3.68
CA PHE A 127 -3.03 3.81 -3.22
C PHE A 127 -3.60 3.52 -1.82
N ASN A 128 -4.86 3.76 -1.54
CA ASN A 128 -5.36 3.51 -0.18
C ASN A 128 -6.00 2.11 -0.10
N ALA A 129 -5.29 1.16 0.50
CA ALA A 129 -5.87 -0.14 0.84
C ALA A 129 -7.02 0.04 1.84
N ALA A 130 -8.12 -0.66 1.63
CA ALA A 130 -9.32 -0.53 2.46
C ALA A 130 -10.19 -1.78 2.41
N GLY A 131 -11.08 -1.90 3.39
CA GLY A 131 -12.04 -3.02 3.48
C GLY A 131 -11.53 -4.18 4.31
N HIS A 132 -12.45 -5.07 4.67
CA HIS A 132 -12.17 -6.34 5.33
C HIS A 132 -12.50 -7.49 4.40
N ASP A 133 -12.04 -8.69 4.76
CA ASP A 133 -12.47 -9.88 4.06
C ASP A 133 -14.01 -10.03 4.15
N PRO A 134 -14.71 -10.13 3.00
CA PRO A 134 -16.17 -10.24 2.97
C PRO A 134 -16.72 -11.47 3.70
N GLU A 135 -15.93 -12.54 3.81
CA GLU A 135 -16.30 -13.76 4.55
C GLU A 135 -16.10 -13.59 6.07
N GLY A 136 -15.48 -12.47 6.50
CA GLY A 136 -15.30 -12.11 7.90
C GLY A 136 -14.17 -12.86 8.62
N GLU A 137 -13.35 -13.63 7.91
CA GLU A 137 -12.23 -14.36 8.50
C GLU A 137 -11.08 -13.42 8.92
N LEU A 138 -10.83 -12.39 8.11
CA LEU A 138 -9.73 -11.43 8.30
C LEU A 138 -10.27 -10.00 8.39
N LYS A 139 -9.77 -9.27 9.37
CA LYS A 139 -10.08 -7.85 9.58
C LYS A 139 -8.80 -7.05 9.79
N GLU A 140 -8.83 -5.79 9.35
CA GLU A 140 -7.79 -4.82 9.67
C GLU A 140 -7.75 -4.59 11.20
N ARG A 141 -6.54 -4.66 11.76
CA ARG A 141 -6.31 -4.44 13.20
C ARG A 141 -5.00 -3.69 13.38
N HIS A 142 -5.11 -2.38 13.48
CA HIS A 142 -3.99 -1.52 13.83
C HIS A 142 -4.19 -0.93 15.23
N ASP A 143 -3.11 -0.81 15.98
CA ASP A 143 -3.07 -0.15 17.28
C ASP A 143 -1.81 0.75 17.33
N PRO A 144 -1.99 2.08 17.27
CA PRO A 144 -3.24 2.81 17.04
C PRO A 144 -3.76 2.71 15.59
N GLU A 145 -5.09 2.77 15.41
CA GLU A 145 -5.70 2.85 14.08
C GLU A 145 -5.54 4.25 13.49
N THR A 146 -5.05 4.31 12.26
CA THR A 146 -4.74 5.57 11.55
C THR A 146 -5.39 5.69 10.17
N HIS A 147 -6.01 4.62 9.66
CA HIS A 147 -6.65 4.63 8.35
C HIS A 147 -8.06 5.23 8.40
N LEU A 148 -8.38 6.02 7.38
CA LEU A 148 -9.60 6.84 7.38
C LEU A 148 -10.88 6.03 7.56
N LEU A 149 -11.08 4.99 6.73
CA LEU A 149 -12.32 4.21 6.75
C LEU A 149 -12.57 3.50 8.09
N PRO A 150 -11.59 2.77 8.68
CA PRO A 150 -11.75 2.22 10.03
C PRO A 150 -12.04 3.28 11.10
N ILE A 151 -11.37 4.44 11.04
CA ILE A 151 -11.62 5.56 11.98
C ILE A 151 -13.05 6.05 11.87
N ILE A 152 -13.57 6.22 10.64
CA ILE A 152 -14.97 6.64 10.44
C ILE A 152 -15.93 5.59 10.98
N MET A 153 -15.68 4.31 10.74
CA MET A 153 -16.50 3.21 11.25
C MET A 153 -16.47 3.12 12.77
N GLN A 154 -15.32 3.34 13.40
CA GLN A 154 -15.22 3.44 14.87
C GLN A 154 -16.09 4.58 15.41
N ALA A 155 -16.09 5.75 14.77
CA ALA A 155 -16.93 6.87 15.15
C ALA A 155 -18.43 6.57 14.95
N ALA A 156 -18.80 5.98 13.81
CA ALA A 156 -20.17 5.54 13.54
C ALA A 156 -20.67 4.50 14.55
N ASN A 157 -19.78 3.66 15.10
CA ASN A 157 -20.09 2.65 16.10
C ASN A 157 -19.97 3.16 17.56
N GLY A 158 -19.70 4.45 17.76
CA GLY A 158 -19.57 5.05 19.10
C GLY A 158 -18.29 4.63 19.86
N GLN A 159 -17.32 4.06 19.17
CA GLN A 159 -16.02 3.66 19.72
C GLN A 159 -15.01 4.81 19.72
N ARG A 160 -15.34 5.91 19.05
CA ARG A 160 -14.53 7.13 18.93
C ARG A 160 -15.47 8.36 18.96
N ASP A 161 -15.05 9.42 19.63
CA ASP A 161 -15.87 10.63 19.83
C ASP A 161 -16.04 11.47 18.56
N SER A 162 -15.05 11.43 17.65
CA SER A 162 -15.06 12.27 16.44
C SER A 162 -14.13 11.74 15.36
N VAL A 163 -14.33 12.25 14.13
CA VAL A 163 -13.42 12.09 12.99
C VAL A 163 -12.82 13.44 12.64
N SER A 164 -11.52 13.51 12.43
CA SER A 164 -10.83 14.75 12.00
C SER A 164 -10.60 14.76 10.50
N ILE A 165 -10.94 15.89 9.86
CA ILE A 165 -10.57 16.24 8.49
C ILE A 165 -9.34 17.14 8.60
N PHE A 166 -8.21 16.72 8.03
CA PHE A 166 -6.95 17.45 8.08
C PHE A 166 -6.79 18.38 6.87
N GLY A 167 -7.23 19.62 7.02
CA GLY A 167 -7.29 20.64 5.97
C GLY A 167 -8.59 20.59 5.17
N ASP A 168 -9.17 21.76 4.95
CA ASP A 168 -10.40 21.98 4.18
C ASP A 168 -10.23 23.09 3.13
N ASP A 169 -8.97 23.45 2.87
CA ASP A 169 -8.55 24.53 1.98
C ASP A 169 -7.65 24.02 0.83
N TYR A 170 -7.66 22.70 0.54
CA TYR A 170 -6.97 22.15 -0.62
C TYR A 170 -7.66 22.58 -1.93
N ASP A 171 -6.88 22.65 -3.02
CA ASP A 171 -7.41 22.88 -4.37
C ASP A 171 -8.12 21.61 -4.88
N THR A 172 -9.30 21.35 -4.33
CA THR A 172 -10.20 20.23 -4.62
C THR A 172 -11.64 20.70 -4.56
N LYS A 173 -12.59 19.90 -5.05
CA LYS A 173 -14.01 20.28 -5.16
C LYS A 173 -14.63 20.75 -3.83
N ASP A 174 -14.24 20.18 -2.71
CA ASP A 174 -14.78 20.47 -1.38
C ASP A 174 -13.75 20.93 -0.36
N GLY A 175 -12.51 21.15 -0.80
CA GLY A 175 -11.40 21.59 0.01
C GLY A 175 -10.69 20.49 0.80
N SER A 176 -11.22 19.26 0.86
CA SER A 176 -10.56 18.13 1.52
C SER A 176 -9.74 17.29 0.55
N CYS A 177 -8.77 16.52 1.07
CA CYS A 177 -7.94 15.64 0.24
C CYS A 177 -8.77 14.61 -0.53
N VAL A 178 -8.34 14.29 -1.75
CA VAL A 178 -8.93 13.24 -2.59
C VAL A 178 -8.02 12.02 -2.62
N ARG A 179 -8.58 10.83 -2.39
CA ARG A 179 -7.86 9.56 -2.37
C ARG A 179 -8.58 8.51 -3.21
N ASP A 180 -7.78 7.61 -3.79
CA ASP A 180 -8.25 6.43 -4.47
C ASP A 180 -8.15 5.23 -3.53
N TYR A 181 -9.21 4.42 -3.45
CA TYR A 181 -9.31 3.29 -2.54
C TYR A 181 -9.35 1.98 -3.32
N ILE A 182 -8.57 1.00 -2.87
CA ILE A 182 -8.58 -0.36 -3.41
C ILE A 182 -8.87 -1.36 -2.30
N HIS A 183 -9.76 -2.31 -2.57
CA HIS A 183 -10.12 -3.32 -1.58
C HIS A 183 -8.99 -4.33 -1.35
N VAL A 184 -8.82 -4.78 -0.10
CA VAL A 184 -7.74 -5.72 0.26
C VAL A 184 -7.81 -7.04 -0.49
N ASN A 185 -9.01 -7.55 -0.86
CA ASN A 185 -9.14 -8.76 -1.66
C ASN A 185 -8.73 -8.54 -3.13
N ASP A 186 -8.98 -7.35 -3.68
CA ASP A 186 -8.49 -6.99 -5.03
C ASP A 186 -6.95 -6.83 -5.02
N LEU A 187 -6.37 -6.33 -3.91
CA LEU A 187 -4.92 -6.34 -3.69
C LEU A 187 -4.38 -7.78 -3.62
N ALA A 188 -5.03 -8.66 -2.87
CA ALA A 188 -4.62 -10.07 -2.78
C ALA A 188 -4.62 -10.75 -4.16
N ASP A 189 -5.68 -10.56 -4.97
CA ASP A 189 -5.73 -11.06 -6.35
C ASP A 189 -4.61 -10.48 -7.21
N ALA A 190 -4.28 -9.18 -7.05
CA ALA A 190 -3.15 -8.57 -7.75
C ALA A 190 -1.81 -9.26 -7.41
N HIS A 191 -1.60 -9.66 -6.15
CA HIS A 191 -0.39 -10.38 -5.74
C HIS A 191 -0.29 -11.77 -6.35
N LEU A 192 -1.38 -12.52 -6.39
CA LEU A 192 -1.43 -13.83 -7.06
C LEU A 192 -1.12 -13.69 -8.54
N ARG A 193 -1.72 -12.70 -9.22
CA ARG A 193 -1.43 -12.40 -10.64
C ARG A 193 0.00 -11.92 -10.85
N GLY A 194 0.58 -11.22 -9.89
CA GLY A 194 2.00 -10.83 -9.90
C GLY A 194 2.93 -12.05 -9.82
N LEU A 195 2.61 -13.05 -9.00
CA LEU A 195 3.34 -14.31 -8.95
C LEU A 195 3.23 -15.09 -10.27
N ASP A 196 2.04 -15.15 -10.86
CA ASP A 196 1.81 -15.77 -12.17
C ASP A 196 2.61 -15.03 -13.26
N TYR A 197 2.62 -13.70 -13.24
CA TYR A 197 3.39 -12.87 -14.16
C TYR A 197 4.88 -13.19 -14.09
N LEU A 198 5.46 -13.27 -12.89
CA LEU A 198 6.87 -13.62 -12.67
C LEU A 198 7.19 -15.09 -12.99
N SER A 199 6.21 -15.96 -13.02
CA SER A 199 6.39 -17.39 -13.28
C SER A 199 6.31 -17.78 -14.75
N ASN A 200 5.75 -16.90 -15.59
CA ASN A 200 5.68 -17.12 -17.04
C ASN A 200 7.04 -16.85 -17.70
N ASN A 201 7.34 -17.60 -18.79
CA ASN A 201 8.62 -17.53 -19.51
C ASN A 201 8.97 -16.16 -20.10
N THR A 202 8.04 -15.22 -20.12
CA THR A 202 8.23 -13.84 -20.56
C THR A 202 8.49 -12.89 -19.41
N SER A 203 8.81 -13.39 -18.22
CA SER A 203 8.93 -12.61 -17.00
C SER A 203 9.94 -11.48 -17.13
N GLN A 204 9.42 -10.29 -17.22
CA GLN A 204 10.17 -9.05 -17.08
C GLN A 204 9.75 -8.41 -15.78
N SER A 205 10.67 -7.74 -15.11
CA SER A 205 10.32 -6.93 -13.96
C SER A 205 9.40 -5.79 -14.36
N SER A 206 8.46 -5.43 -13.50
CA SER A 206 7.53 -4.33 -13.79
C SER A 206 6.95 -3.72 -12.52
N GLU A 207 6.51 -2.48 -12.65
CA GLU A 207 5.76 -1.75 -11.63
C GLU A 207 4.29 -1.62 -12.07
N PHE A 208 3.37 -1.65 -11.10
CA PHE A 208 1.94 -1.48 -11.33
C PHE A 208 1.32 -0.60 -10.24
N ASN A 209 0.57 0.40 -10.67
CA ASN A 209 -0.25 1.19 -9.78
C ASN A 209 -1.53 0.41 -9.44
N LEU A 210 -1.85 0.32 -8.16
CA LEU A 210 -3.04 -0.38 -7.67
C LEU A 210 -3.99 0.59 -6.97
N GLY A 211 -5.02 0.99 -7.69
CA GLY A 211 -6.17 1.78 -7.28
C GLY A 211 -7.36 1.42 -8.15
N ASN A 212 -8.48 2.09 -7.98
CA ASN A 212 -9.70 1.90 -8.77
C ASN A 212 -9.88 2.94 -9.89
N GLY A 213 -8.97 3.93 -9.99
CA GLY A 213 -9.08 5.03 -10.95
C GLY A 213 -10.17 6.04 -10.59
N LYS A 214 -10.73 5.97 -9.39
CA LYS A 214 -11.76 6.87 -8.87
C LYS A 214 -11.30 7.52 -7.59
N GLY A 215 -11.30 8.85 -7.57
CA GLY A 215 -10.98 9.63 -6.37
C GLY A 215 -12.23 9.96 -5.57
N PHE A 216 -12.12 9.82 -4.25
CA PHE A 216 -13.14 10.27 -3.29
C PHE A 216 -12.49 11.24 -2.31
N SER A 217 -13.17 12.37 -2.07
CA SER A 217 -12.71 13.29 -1.03
C SER A 217 -12.98 12.73 0.36
N VAL A 218 -12.23 13.20 1.35
CA VAL A 218 -12.46 12.78 2.75
C VAL A 218 -13.88 13.10 3.19
N LYS A 219 -14.43 14.27 2.81
CA LYS A 219 -15.81 14.66 3.12
C LYS A 219 -16.83 13.75 2.43
N GLU A 220 -16.60 13.38 1.15
CA GLU A 220 -17.46 12.43 0.43
C GLU A 220 -17.49 11.06 1.08
N VAL A 221 -16.34 10.53 1.53
CA VAL A 221 -16.26 9.24 2.22
C VAL A 221 -17.03 9.29 3.56
N ILE A 222 -16.84 10.35 4.34
CA ILE A 222 -17.58 10.55 5.62
C ILE A 222 -19.09 10.57 5.37
N GLN A 223 -19.54 11.31 4.36
CA GLN A 223 -20.97 11.41 4.05
C GLN A 223 -21.54 10.06 3.61
N LYS A 224 -20.81 9.32 2.77
CA LYS A 224 -21.23 7.97 2.35
C LYS A 224 -21.38 7.00 3.53
N VAL A 225 -20.46 7.03 4.50
CA VAL A 225 -20.60 6.19 5.70
C VAL A 225 -21.81 6.61 6.53
N LYS A 226 -22.06 7.92 6.72
CA LYS A 226 -23.29 8.40 7.41
C LYS A 226 -24.56 7.91 6.73
N ASP A 227 -24.63 8.04 5.39
CA ASP A 227 -25.80 7.63 4.61
C ASP A 227 -26.03 6.12 4.69
N MET A 228 -24.98 5.31 4.57
CA MET A 228 -25.07 3.84 4.56
C MET A 228 -25.38 3.27 5.95
N THR A 229 -24.86 3.87 7.01
CA THR A 229 -25.06 3.40 8.39
C THR A 229 -26.28 4.03 9.07
N SER A 230 -26.82 5.12 8.52
CA SER A 230 -27.85 5.99 9.16
C SER A 230 -27.40 6.49 10.55
N LYS A 231 -26.09 6.60 10.77
CA LYS A 231 -25.51 7.06 12.04
C LYS A 231 -24.85 8.42 11.84
N ASP A 232 -25.08 9.32 12.80
CA ASP A 232 -24.40 10.60 12.85
C ASP A 232 -23.30 10.57 13.91
N PHE A 233 -22.20 11.25 13.63
CA PHE A 233 -21.04 11.39 14.50
C PHE A 233 -20.37 12.74 14.26
N LYS A 234 -19.61 13.19 15.26
CA LYS A 234 -18.94 14.48 15.23
C LYS A 234 -17.78 14.46 14.23
N VAL A 235 -17.71 15.50 13.40
CA VAL A 235 -16.61 15.74 12.47
C VAL A 235 -15.92 17.05 12.85
N LEU A 236 -14.61 17.01 12.97
CA LEU A 236 -13.76 18.16 13.29
C LEU A 236 -12.93 18.52 12.06
N VAL A 237 -12.69 19.80 11.83
CA VAL A 237 -11.75 20.28 10.84
C VAL A 237 -10.51 20.77 11.58
N GLU A 238 -9.36 20.23 11.18
CA GLU A 238 -8.06 20.54 11.76
C GLU A 238 -7.12 21.10 10.67
N GLY A 239 -5.97 21.63 11.08
CA GLY A 239 -4.96 22.08 10.13
C GLY A 239 -4.43 20.95 9.23
N ARG A 240 -3.88 21.31 8.07
CA ARG A 240 -3.26 20.34 7.14
C ARG A 240 -2.16 19.54 7.82
N ARG A 241 -2.09 18.23 7.55
CA ARG A 241 -0.94 17.41 7.90
C ARG A 241 0.21 17.66 6.91
N GLY A 242 1.43 17.81 7.46
CA GLY A 242 2.62 17.89 6.62
C GLY A 242 2.80 16.60 5.79
N GLY A 243 3.10 16.76 4.50
CA GLY A 243 3.38 15.64 3.62
C GLY A 243 2.15 14.96 3.00
N ASP A 244 0.95 15.53 3.14
CA ASP A 244 -0.27 15.06 2.47
C ASP A 244 -0.49 15.80 1.15
N PRO A 245 -0.43 15.13 -0.03
CA PRO A 245 -0.84 15.71 -1.31
C PRO A 245 -2.36 15.97 -1.34
N SER A 246 -2.79 16.99 -2.11
CA SER A 246 -4.22 17.31 -2.27
C SER A 246 -5.00 16.16 -2.91
N THR A 247 -4.44 15.51 -3.94
CA THR A 247 -5.11 14.48 -4.72
C THR A 247 -4.16 13.36 -5.11
N LEU A 248 -4.57 12.10 -4.86
CA LEU A 248 -3.86 10.90 -5.32
C LEU A 248 -4.90 9.96 -5.93
N VAL A 249 -4.89 9.82 -7.26
CA VAL A 249 -5.80 8.93 -8.03
C VAL A 249 -4.98 8.15 -9.06
N ALA A 250 -5.09 6.83 -9.03
CA ALA A 250 -4.33 5.92 -9.88
C ALA A 250 -4.87 5.85 -11.31
N SER A 251 -3.99 5.60 -12.26
CA SER A 251 -4.35 4.89 -13.49
C SER A 251 -4.13 3.40 -13.29
N ASP A 252 -5.18 2.60 -13.32
CA ASP A 252 -5.13 1.13 -13.18
C ASP A 252 -5.03 0.39 -14.52
N ILE A 253 -4.84 1.14 -15.61
CA ILE A 253 -4.88 0.64 -17.00
C ILE A 253 -3.83 -0.46 -17.23
N LYS A 254 -2.60 -0.27 -16.74
CA LYS A 254 -1.51 -1.24 -16.90
C LYS A 254 -1.81 -2.53 -16.15
N ALA A 255 -2.25 -2.46 -14.90
CA ALA A 255 -2.61 -3.63 -14.10
C ALA A 255 -3.77 -4.42 -14.75
N ARG A 256 -4.80 -3.74 -15.26
CA ARG A 256 -5.89 -4.38 -15.99
C ARG A 256 -5.43 -5.05 -17.29
N LYS A 257 -4.58 -4.40 -18.07
CA LYS A 257 -4.14 -4.92 -19.37
C LYS A 257 -3.15 -6.09 -19.21
N VAL A 258 -2.14 -5.93 -18.37
CA VAL A 258 -1.03 -6.88 -18.24
C VAL A 258 -1.37 -8.01 -17.31
N LEU A 259 -1.84 -7.71 -16.09
CA LEU A 259 -2.17 -8.72 -15.07
C LEU A 259 -3.58 -9.27 -15.23
N LYS A 260 -4.40 -8.71 -16.14
CA LYS A 260 -5.83 -9.05 -16.27
C LYS A 260 -6.60 -8.83 -14.96
N LEU A 261 -6.13 -7.91 -14.12
CA LEU A 261 -6.77 -7.58 -12.85
C LEU A 261 -8.17 -7.01 -13.10
N LYS A 262 -9.16 -7.52 -12.38
CA LYS A 262 -10.53 -7.02 -12.36
C LYS A 262 -10.89 -6.70 -10.92
N ALA A 263 -11.09 -5.42 -10.61
CA ALA A 263 -11.53 -5.02 -9.29
C ALA A 263 -12.99 -5.46 -9.07
N ASN A 264 -13.21 -6.31 -8.06
CA ASN A 264 -14.54 -6.76 -7.65
C ASN A 264 -15.23 -5.72 -6.75
N PHE A 265 -14.43 -4.89 -6.07
CA PHE A 265 -14.86 -3.86 -5.12
C PHE A 265 -14.51 -2.46 -5.64
N SER A 266 -14.88 -2.15 -6.89
CA SER A 266 -14.55 -0.86 -7.54
C SER A 266 -15.36 0.34 -7.03
N GLU A 267 -16.48 0.09 -6.32
CA GLU A 267 -17.34 1.12 -5.75
C GLU A 267 -17.05 1.25 -4.25
N ILE A 268 -16.92 2.50 -3.77
CA ILE A 268 -16.57 2.78 -2.37
C ILE A 268 -17.61 2.20 -1.39
N GLU A 269 -18.88 2.15 -1.80
CA GLU A 269 -19.99 1.58 -1.03
C GLU A 269 -19.76 0.07 -0.76
N LYS A 270 -19.26 -0.67 -1.76
CA LYS A 270 -18.91 -2.08 -1.59
C LYS A 270 -17.76 -2.26 -0.60
N ILE A 271 -16.76 -1.37 -0.64
CA ILE A 271 -15.65 -1.37 0.32
C ILE A 271 -16.18 -1.10 1.74
N ILE A 272 -17.02 -0.06 1.91
CA ILE A 272 -17.62 0.29 3.21
C ILE A 272 -18.46 -0.87 3.77
N GLN A 273 -19.20 -1.58 2.91
CA GLN A 273 -20.03 -2.73 3.34
C GLN A 273 -19.22 -3.83 4.01
N THR A 274 -17.97 -4.05 3.61
CA THR A 274 -17.10 -5.08 4.22
C THR A 274 -16.54 -4.69 5.59
N LEU A 275 -16.69 -3.42 5.99
CA LEU A 275 -16.21 -2.92 7.29
C LEU A 275 -17.23 -3.08 8.43
N ASN A 276 -18.44 -3.55 8.14
CA ASN A 276 -19.51 -3.76 9.11
C ASN A 276 -19.36 -5.04 9.94
#